data_56bb4ba3770394aa6fa796097ae76883
#
_entry.id   56bb4ba3770394aa6fa796097ae76883
#
_cell.length_a   1.000
_cell.length_b   1.000
_cell.length_c   1.000
_cell.angle_alpha   90.00
_cell.angle_beta   90.00
_cell.angle_gamma   90.00
#
_symmetry.space_group_name_H-M   'P 1'
#
loop_
_entity.id
_entity.type
_entity.pdbx_description
1 polymer ?
#
loop_
_entity_poly.entity_id
_entity_poly.type
_entity_poly.pdbx_seq_one_letter_code
_entity_poly.pdbx_strand_id
1 'polypeptide(L)'
;MKILAGMCLLTCLAGSVRAQEEGELTAKRRIFPGIGPGLRTVKRGADGRLYVLASPSPGLVVFDASGKQVLTIGELATTAAAPRGERTPITFAEDCDADAEGKIYVADRGANLIQVFSPDGTLLRSIAVKNPISVAALPEGEVAVGTLREQHLVMVFDKNGRDVREFGDPEPIAEREDLNRYLNIGQLATDAQGHLYYAFIYLPEPTVRQYDRLGYAGQNLQYTALEAWPAAQAARKEIDRQERRGDQPRLKPILTAVGVDGSNGEVWIALHNTLLHFDKEGNRRASYQLYTPAGARLEANTILVEKDHLILGSDPLGLYEFDRPEKKTQ
;
A
#
# COMPACT_ATOMS: atom_id res chain seq x y z
N MET A 1 8.91 -33.91 65.65
CA MET A 1 9.46 -32.84 64.74
C MET A 1 9.38 -33.37 63.30
N LYS A 2 8.30 -33.06 62.61
CA LYS A 2 8.08 -33.52 61.22
C LYS A 2 8.28 -32.33 60.30
N ILE A 3 9.30 -32.41 59.44
CA ILE A 3 9.62 -31.40 58.41
C ILE A 3 8.77 -31.73 57.17
N LEU A 4 7.84 -30.85 56.81
CA LEU A 4 7.11 -30.90 55.53
C LEU A 4 7.99 -30.20 54.48
N ALA A 5 8.42 -30.96 53.48
CA ALA A 5 9.06 -30.42 52.28
C ALA A 5 7.95 -30.00 51.29
N GLY A 6 7.81 -28.69 51.08
CA GLY A 6 6.93 -28.16 50.06
C GLY A 6 7.63 -28.21 48.68
N MET A 7 7.07 -29.00 47.77
CA MET A 7 7.52 -29.08 46.38
C MET A 7 6.77 -28.04 45.57
N CYS A 8 7.44 -26.90 45.22
CA CYS A 8 6.94 -25.93 44.28
C CYS A 8 7.02 -26.50 42.86
N LEU A 9 5.86 -26.79 42.26
CA LEU A 9 5.74 -27.11 40.86
C LEU A 9 5.87 -25.79 40.06
N LEU A 10 7.02 -25.55 39.42
CA LEU A 10 7.16 -24.55 38.39
C LEU A 10 6.50 -25.08 37.11
N THR A 11 5.29 -24.64 36.82
CA THR A 11 4.68 -24.82 35.50
C THR A 11 5.36 -23.85 34.51
N CYS A 12 6.34 -24.34 33.75
CA CYS A 12 6.81 -23.66 32.57
C CYS A 12 5.67 -23.58 31.55
N LEU A 13 5.07 -22.41 31.39
CA LEU A 13 4.28 -22.07 30.20
C LEU A 13 5.25 -22.01 29.02
N ALA A 14 5.41 -23.15 28.34
CA ALA A 14 6.03 -23.18 27.02
C ALA A 14 5.07 -22.49 26.03
N GLY A 15 5.22 -21.17 25.88
CA GLY A 15 4.65 -20.48 24.75
C GLY A 15 5.22 -21.14 23.50
N SER A 16 4.37 -21.77 22.70
CA SER A 16 4.76 -22.31 21.39
C SER A 16 5.23 -21.15 20.51
N VAL A 17 6.54 -20.96 20.41
CA VAL A 17 7.14 -20.12 19.35
C VAL A 17 6.80 -20.83 18.05
N ARG A 18 5.79 -20.32 17.32
CA ARG A 18 5.48 -20.82 16.00
C ARG A 18 6.69 -20.54 15.12
N ALA A 19 7.22 -21.57 14.49
CA ALA A 19 8.29 -21.45 13.51
C ALA A 19 7.79 -20.53 12.38
N GLN A 20 8.54 -19.47 12.10
CA GLN A 20 8.30 -18.61 10.95
C GLN A 20 8.68 -19.38 9.69
N GLU A 21 7.82 -19.34 8.67
CA GLU A 21 8.12 -19.95 7.39
C GLU A 21 9.01 -19.01 6.57
N GLU A 22 10.15 -19.50 6.13
CA GLU A 22 11.01 -18.82 5.17
C GLU A 22 11.00 -19.59 3.85
N GLY A 23 10.88 -18.88 2.73
CA GLY A 23 10.78 -19.52 1.44
C GLY A 23 11.03 -18.59 0.26
N GLU A 24 10.85 -19.13 -0.91
CA GLU A 24 10.92 -18.42 -2.18
C GLU A 24 9.58 -18.51 -2.89
N LEU A 25 9.15 -17.41 -3.49
CA LEU A 25 7.99 -17.36 -4.36
C LEU A 25 8.44 -16.98 -5.77
N THR A 26 8.22 -17.88 -6.72
CA THR A 26 8.44 -17.61 -8.14
C THR A 26 7.10 -17.30 -8.80
N ALA A 27 7.03 -16.21 -9.52
CA ALA A 27 5.82 -15.83 -10.25
C ALA A 27 5.45 -16.92 -11.29
N LYS A 28 4.16 -17.21 -11.40
CA LYS A 28 3.64 -18.12 -12.44
C LYS A 28 3.82 -17.53 -13.82
N ARG A 29 3.47 -16.26 -13.95
CA ARG A 29 3.48 -15.56 -15.23
C ARG A 29 3.48 -14.05 -15.05
N ARG A 30 3.93 -13.36 -16.09
CA ARG A 30 3.66 -11.93 -16.27
C ARG A 30 2.25 -11.75 -16.83
N ILE A 31 1.49 -10.86 -16.24
CA ILE A 31 0.15 -10.48 -16.71
C ILE A 31 0.18 -9.07 -17.30
N PHE A 32 -0.75 -8.75 -18.20
CA PHE A 32 -0.90 -7.44 -18.84
C PHE A 32 0.42 -6.88 -19.39
N PRO A 33 1.05 -7.55 -20.38
CA PRO A 33 2.39 -7.16 -20.87
C PRO A 33 2.46 -5.78 -21.50
N GLY A 34 1.30 -5.17 -21.83
CA GLY A 34 1.20 -3.79 -22.30
C GLY A 34 1.37 -2.73 -21.21
N ILE A 35 1.32 -3.13 -19.93
CA ILE A 35 1.66 -2.23 -18.82
C ILE A 35 3.18 -2.13 -18.74
N GLY A 36 3.68 -0.95 -19.03
CA GLY A 36 5.10 -0.64 -19.08
C GLY A 36 5.66 0.02 -17.82
N PRO A 37 6.76 0.77 -17.97
CA PRO A 37 7.34 1.55 -16.88
C PRO A 37 6.36 2.57 -16.28
N GLY A 38 6.61 2.93 -15.02
CA GLY A 38 5.78 3.89 -14.29
C GLY A 38 4.63 3.23 -13.51
N LEU A 39 4.61 1.90 -13.41
CA LEU A 39 3.62 1.18 -12.61
C LEU A 39 3.63 1.69 -11.16
N ARG A 40 2.46 2.13 -10.68
CA ARG A 40 2.25 2.69 -9.33
C ARG A 40 1.46 1.75 -8.45
N THR A 41 0.26 1.38 -8.89
CA THR A 41 -0.62 0.54 -8.08
C THR A 41 -1.49 -0.36 -8.94
N VAL A 42 -1.99 -1.42 -8.31
CA VAL A 42 -3.01 -2.32 -8.84
C VAL A 42 -4.07 -2.54 -7.77
N LYS A 43 -5.34 -2.40 -8.14
CA LYS A 43 -6.50 -2.58 -7.25
C LYS A 43 -7.58 -3.41 -7.91
N ARG A 44 -8.39 -4.09 -7.08
CA ARG A 44 -9.59 -4.80 -7.54
C ARG A 44 -10.82 -4.06 -7.06
N GLY A 45 -11.69 -3.67 -7.99
CA GLY A 45 -12.99 -3.13 -7.63
C GLY A 45 -14.00 -4.22 -7.24
N ALA A 46 -15.06 -3.84 -6.55
CA ALA A 46 -16.12 -4.74 -6.14
C ALA A 46 -16.84 -5.38 -7.35
N ASP A 47 -16.81 -4.73 -8.51
CA ASP A 47 -17.33 -5.23 -9.79
C ASP A 47 -16.42 -6.27 -10.49
N GLY A 48 -15.31 -6.64 -9.85
CA GLY A 48 -14.33 -7.59 -10.36
C GLY A 48 -13.37 -7.00 -11.39
N ARG A 49 -13.45 -5.71 -11.71
CA ARG A 49 -12.50 -5.02 -12.60
C ARG A 49 -11.17 -4.83 -11.91
N LEU A 50 -10.10 -4.88 -12.71
CA LEU A 50 -8.75 -4.58 -12.25
C LEU A 50 -8.35 -3.19 -12.71
N TYR A 51 -7.95 -2.36 -11.78
CA TYR A 51 -7.49 -0.99 -11.99
C TYR A 51 -5.97 -0.95 -11.85
N VAL A 52 -5.28 -0.58 -12.93
CA VAL A 52 -3.82 -0.55 -12.99
C VAL A 52 -3.38 0.86 -13.32
N LEU A 53 -2.71 1.50 -12.39
CA LEU A 53 -2.17 2.84 -12.58
C LEU A 53 -0.70 2.77 -12.99
N ALA A 54 -0.38 3.38 -14.14
CA ALA A 54 0.99 3.62 -14.58
C ALA A 54 1.12 5.11 -14.92
N SER A 55 1.92 5.84 -14.15
CA SER A 55 2.03 7.30 -14.25
C SER A 55 3.45 7.71 -14.68
N PRO A 56 3.59 8.71 -15.56
CA PRO A 56 2.52 9.52 -16.14
C PRO A 56 1.76 8.86 -17.30
N SER A 57 2.24 7.80 -17.90
CA SER A 57 1.61 7.15 -19.05
C SER A 57 1.63 5.62 -18.91
N PRO A 58 0.59 4.89 -19.34
CA PRO A 58 -0.61 5.38 -20.03
C PRO A 58 -1.66 6.05 -19.14
N GLY A 59 -1.44 6.13 -17.86
CA GLY A 59 -2.42 6.58 -16.87
C GLY A 59 -3.10 5.41 -16.19
N LEU A 60 -4.38 5.53 -15.87
CA LEU A 60 -5.18 4.45 -15.30
C LEU A 60 -5.77 3.58 -16.40
N VAL A 61 -5.41 2.30 -16.42
CA VAL A 61 -5.93 1.29 -17.33
C VAL A 61 -6.84 0.36 -16.56
N VAL A 62 -8.05 0.12 -17.07
CA VAL A 62 -9.04 -0.75 -16.44
C VAL A 62 -9.25 -2.01 -17.30
N PHE A 63 -9.15 -3.16 -16.64
CA PHE A 63 -9.42 -4.46 -17.24
C PHE A 63 -10.69 -5.07 -16.63
N ASP A 64 -11.49 -5.74 -17.44
CA ASP A 64 -12.63 -6.52 -16.95
C ASP A 64 -12.17 -7.84 -16.29
N ALA A 65 -13.14 -8.60 -15.75
CA ALA A 65 -12.84 -9.89 -15.10
C ALA A 65 -12.24 -10.93 -16.05
N SER A 66 -12.36 -10.76 -17.37
CA SER A 66 -11.74 -11.62 -18.38
C SER A 66 -10.28 -11.22 -18.70
N GLY A 67 -9.82 -10.09 -18.17
CA GLY A 67 -8.51 -9.51 -18.44
C GLY A 67 -8.45 -8.68 -19.73
N LYS A 68 -9.61 -8.34 -20.32
CA LYS A 68 -9.69 -7.44 -21.47
C LYS A 68 -9.68 -5.99 -21.01
N GLN A 69 -8.82 -5.17 -21.62
CA GLN A 69 -8.83 -3.73 -21.40
C GLN A 69 -10.14 -3.11 -21.86
N VAL A 70 -10.81 -2.40 -20.96
CA VAL A 70 -12.14 -1.78 -21.22
C VAL A 70 -12.11 -0.26 -21.13
N LEU A 71 -11.12 0.32 -20.44
CA LEU A 71 -11.04 1.77 -20.25
C LEU A 71 -9.59 2.21 -20.07
N THR A 72 -9.28 3.44 -20.52
CA THR A 72 -8.04 4.16 -20.16
C THR A 72 -8.41 5.59 -19.80
N ILE A 73 -7.91 6.07 -18.65
CA ILE A 73 -8.09 7.44 -18.16
C ILE A 73 -6.70 8.08 -18.03
N GLY A 74 -6.54 9.30 -18.54
CA GLY A 74 -5.29 10.07 -18.37
C GLY A 74 -4.38 10.12 -19.58
N GLU A 75 -4.53 9.27 -20.58
CA GLU A 75 -3.85 9.42 -21.84
C GLU A 75 -4.53 10.54 -22.65
N LEU A 76 -3.74 11.52 -23.10
CA LEU A 76 -4.19 12.46 -24.13
C LEU A 76 -4.47 11.62 -25.38
N ALA A 77 -5.75 11.40 -25.70
CA ALA A 77 -6.13 10.63 -26.86
C ALA A 77 -5.50 11.22 -28.12
N THR A 78 -4.45 10.60 -28.62
CA THR A 78 -3.85 10.87 -29.93
C THR A 78 -4.73 10.36 -31.08
N THR A 79 -5.87 9.71 -30.79
CA THR A 79 -6.82 9.26 -31.79
C THR A 79 -7.82 10.37 -32.11
N ALA A 80 -7.90 10.72 -33.38
CA ALA A 80 -8.75 11.77 -33.94
C ALA A 80 -10.27 11.66 -33.70
N ALA A 81 -10.73 10.73 -32.85
CA ALA A 81 -12.14 10.43 -32.62
C ALA A 81 -12.71 10.95 -31.28
N ALA A 82 -11.91 11.59 -30.43
CA ALA A 82 -12.44 12.16 -29.18
C ALA A 82 -12.73 13.64 -29.31
N PRO A 83 -13.90 14.15 -28.89
CA PRO A 83 -14.19 15.58 -28.88
C PRO A 83 -13.10 16.32 -28.09
N ARG A 84 -12.50 17.34 -28.70
CA ARG A 84 -11.56 18.23 -28.01
C ARG A 84 -12.31 18.98 -26.92
N GLY A 85 -11.98 18.73 -25.66
CA GLY A 85 -12.41 19.59 -24.54
C GLY A 85 -12.86 18.96 -23.24
N GLU A 86 -13.06 17.63 -23.13
CA GLU A 86 -13.71 17.06 -21.93
C GLU A 86 -12.86 16.07 -21.11
N ARG A 87 -11.59 15.88 -21.41
CA ARG A 87 -10.73 14.98 -20.64
C ARG A 87 -9.75 15.77 -19.80
N THR A 88 -9.95 15.78 -18.49
CA THR A 88 -8.94 16.28 -17.57
C THR A 88 -7.81 15.24 -17.52
N PRO A 89 -6.61 15.57 -18.01
CA PRO A 89 -5.50 14.64 -17.98
C PRO A 89 -5.08 14.35 -16.55
N ILE A 90 -4.72 13.10 -16.25
CA ILE A 90 -3.94 12.78 -15.05
C ILE A 90 -2.54 13.32 -15.30
N THR A 91 -2.06 14.18 -14.40
CA THR A 91 -0.76 14.86 -14.57
C THR A 91 0.38 14.00 -14.04
N PHE A 92 0.30 13.60 -12.77
CA PHE A 92 1.26 12.70 -12.12
C PHE A 92 0.55 12.03 -10.93
N ALA A 93 -0.10 10.92 -11.19
CA ALA A 93 -0.80 10.16 -10.16
C ALA A 93 0.14 9.23 -9.40
N GLU A 94 -0.07 9.13 -8.11
CA GLU A 94 0.68 8.25 -7.21
C GLU A 94 -0.12 6.98 -6.87
N ASP A 95 -1.45 7.09 -6.76
CA ASP A 95 -2.32 5.99 -6.36
C ASP A 95 -3.73 6.13 -6.93
N CYS A 96 -4.47 5.02 -6.96
CA CYS A 96 -5.89 5.00 -7.29
C CYS A 96 -6.62 3.93 -6.48
N ASP A 97 -7.93 4.11 -6.33
CA ASP A 97 -8.82 3.10 -5.76
C ASP A 97 -10.23 3.22 -6.37
N ALA A 98 -11.10 2.22 -6.15
CA ALA A 98 -12.47 2.23 -6.62
C ALA A 98 -13.44 1.82 -5.50
N ASP A 99 -14.56 2.54 -5.38
CA ASP A 99 -15.61 2.21 -4.42
C ASP A 99 -16.53 1.06 -4.90
N ALA A 100 -17.48 0.70 -4.05
CA ALA A 100 -18.43 -0.38 -4.34
C ALA A 100 -19.34 -0.09 -5.54
N GLU A 101 -19.58 1.18 -5.86
CA GLU A 101 -20.35 1.64 -7.02
C GLU A 101 -19.50 1.74 -8.29
N GLY A 102 -18.19 1.45 -8.19
CA GLY A 102 -17.23 1.51 -9.29
C GLY A 102 -16.76 2.93 -9.62
N LYS A 103 -17.01 3.93 -8.76
CA LYS A 103 -16.40 5.25 -8.91
C LYS A 103 -14.90 5.12 -8.63
N ILE A 104 -14.12 5.82 -9.42
CA ILE A 104 -12.67 5.73 -9.40
C ILE A 104 -12.09 7.00 -8.79
N TYR A 105 -11.23 6.83 -7.82
CA TYR A 105 -10.50 7.90 -7.14
C TYR A 105 -9.04 7.84 -7.53
N VAL A 106 -8.47 8.97 -7.95
CA VAL A 106 -7.06 9.06 -8.38
C VAL A 106 -6.36 10.17 -7.60
N ALA A 107 -5.31 9.81 -6.88
CA ALA A 107 -4.45 10.77 -6.19
C ALA A 107 -3.47 11.40 -7.19
N ASP A 108 -3.88 12.49 -7.84
CA ASP A 108 -3.05 13.23 -8.81
C ASP A 108 -2.21 14.28 -8.08
N ARG A 109 -1.03 13.86 -7.65
CA ARG A 109 -0.07 14.73 -6.96
C ARG A 109 0.41 15.88 -7.84
N GLY A 110 0.56 15.66 -9.14
CA GLY A 110 1.00 16.70 -10.07
C GLY A 110 0.02 17.86 -10.16
N ALA A 111 -1.28 17.56 -10.08
CA ALA A 111 -2.35 18.55 -10.07
C ALA A 111 -2.73 19.05 -8.67
N ASN A 112 -2.27 18.42 -7.59
CA ASN A 112 -2.75 18.61 -6.20
C ASN A 112 -4.25 18.37 -6.06
N LEU A 113 -4.74 17.27 -6.65
CA LEU A 113 -6.15 16.92 -6.69
C LEU A 113 -6.36 15.43 -6.39
N ILE A 114 -7.49 15.12 -5.76
CA ILE A 114 -8.12 13.82 -5.92
C ILE A 114 -9.14 13.97 -7.04
N GLN A 115 -8.92 13.30 -8.16
CA GLN A 115 -9.84 13.26 -9.29
C GLN A 115 -10.81 12.09 -9.11
N VAL A 116 -12.10 12.34 -9.23
CA VAL A 116 -13.16 11.33 -9.06
C VAL A 116 -13.85 11.11 -10.41
N PHE A 117 -13.77 9.87 -10.89
CA PHE A 117 -14.39 9.48 -12.17
C PHE A 117 -15.54 8.51 -11.93
N SER A 118 -16.51 8.51 -12.86
CA SER A 118 -17.53 7.47 -12.95
C SER A 118 -16.92 6.15 -13.48
N PRO A 119 -17.66 5.03 -13.37
CA PRO A 119 -17.21 3.72 -13.88
C PRO A 119 -16.90 3.67 -15.38
N ASP A 120 -17.42 4.63 -16.16
CA ASP A 120 -17.14 4.80 -17.59
C ASP A 120 -16.00 5.77 -17.90
N GLY A 121 -15.34 6.33 -16.85
CA GLY A 121 -14.20 7.23 -16.98
C GLY A 121 -14.54 8.69 -17.17
N THR A 122 -15.80 9.11 -17.01
CA THR A 122 -16.17 10.52 -17.02
C THR A 122 -15.76 11.19 -15.72
N LEU A 123 -15.07 12.34 -15.78
CA LEU A 123 -14.72 13.11 -14.59
C LEU A 123 -15.99 13.67 -13.94
N LEU A 124 -16.26 13.25 -12.71
CA LEU A 124 -17.40 13.71 -11.92
C LEU A 124 -17.07 14.96 -11.13
N ARG A 125 -15.86 15.01 -10.53
CA ARG A 125 -15.38 16.13 -9.72
C ARG A 125 -13.89 16.02 -9.43
N SER A 126 -13.33 17.11 -8.88
CA SER A 126 -11.99 17.15 -8.32
C SER A 126 -12.04 17.73 -6.91
N ILE A 127 -11.26 17.14 -5.98
CA ILE A 127 -11.13 17.60 -4.60
C ILE A 127 -9.70 18.15 -4.46
N ALA A 128 -9.57 19.40 -4.01
CA ALA A 128 -8.26 20.02 -3.81
C ALA A 128 -7.57 19.42 -2.57
N VAL A 129 -6.47 18.73 -2.78
CA VAL A 129 -5.62 18.15 -1.73
C VAL A 129 -4.17 18.39 -2.09
N LYS A 130 -3.44 19.07 -1.21
CA LYS A 130 -2.01 19.35 -1.44
C LYS A 130 -1.19 18.07 -1.29
N ASN A 131 -0.39 17.75 -2.30
CA ASN A 131 0.49 16.58 -2.34
C ASN A 131 -0.20 15.26 -1.95
N PRO A 132 -1.30 14.84 -2.60
CA PRO A 132 -1.91 13.55 -2.30
C PRO A 132 -0.95 12.43 -2.73
N ILE A 133 -0.70 11.47 -1.85
CA ILE A 133 0.25 10.36 -2.06
C ILE A 133 -0.47 9.05 -2.26
N SER A 134 -1.53 8.80 -1.48
CA SER A 134 -2.29 7.57 -1.55
C SER A 134 -3.76 7.84 -1.32
N VAL A 135 -4.61 6.97 -1.84
CA VAL A 135 -6.06 7.09 -1.76
C VAL A 135 -6.70 5.74 -1.46
N ALA A 136 -7.72 5.73 -0.62
CA ALA A 136 -8.50 4.54 -0.34
C ALA A 136 -9.99 4.88 -0.32
N ALA A 137 -10.78 4.14 -1.10
CA ALA A 137 -12.23 4.24 -1.07
C ALA A 137 -12.77 3.63 0.22
N LEU A 138 -13.64 4.34 0.90
CA LEU A 138 -14.28 3.91 2.12
C LEU A 138 -15.79 3.69 1.90
N PRO A 139 -16.47 2.96 2.80
CA PRO A 139 -17.93 2.83 2.75
C PRO A 139 -18.65 4.17 2.68
N GLU A 140 -19.89 4.17 2.19
CA GLU A 140 -20.78 5.33 2.10
C GLU A 140 -20.27 6.44 1.14
N GLY A 141 -19.29 6.11 0.27
CA GLY A 141 -18.72 7.03 -0.72
C GLY A 141 -17.75 8.05 -0.13
N GLU A 142 -17.24 7.77 1.06
CA GLU A 142 -16.12 8.51 1.63
C GLU A 142 -14.80 8.09 0.96
N VAL A 143 -13.79 8.94 1.05
CA VAL A 143 -12.45 8.67 0.55
C VAL A 143 -11.40 9.13 1.55
N ALA A 144 -10.51 8.22 1.93
CA ALA A 144 -9.34 8.52 2.73
C ALA A 144 -8.16 8.88 1.82
N VAL A 145 -7.40 9.90 2.20
CA VAL A 145 -6.24 10.39 1.45
C VAL A 145 -5.04 10.51 2.36
N GLY A 146 -3.98 9.80 2.02
CA GLY A 146 -2.65 10.01 2.59
C GLY A 146 -2.01 11.25 1.99
N THR A 147 -1.61 12.19 2.82
CA THR A 147 -1.08 13.47 2.37
C THR A 147 0.10 13.92 3.24
N LEU A 148 0.93 14.82 2.70
CA LEU A 148 2.04 15.45 3.41
C LEU A 148 1.58 16.66 4.26
N ARG A 149 0.35 16.70 4.73
CA ARG A 149 -0.13 17.78 5.60
C ARG A 149 0.48 17.68 7.01
N GLU A 150 0.42 18.81 7.71
CA GLU A 150 1.30 19.12 8.85
C GLU A 150 0.92 18.43 10.16
N GLN A 151 -0.33 18.00 10.34
CA GLN A 151 -0.80 17.52 11.65
C GLN A 151 -1.24 16.05 11.65
N HIS A 152 -1.79 15.54 10.54
CA HIS A 152 -2.32 14.19 10.46
C HIS A 152 -1.87 13.45 9.20
N LEU A 153 -1.79 12.14 9.31
CA LEU A 153 -1.37 11.25 8.23
C LEU A 153 -2.47 11.07 7.17
N VAL A 154 -3.73 11.12 7.61
CA VAL A 154 -4.90 10.79 6.79
C VAL A 154 -5.96 11.89 6.91
N MET A 155 -6.49 12.30 5.77
CA MET A 155 -7.68 13.13 5.64
C MET A 155 -8.81 12.29 5.04
N VAL A 156 -10.05 12.47 5.50
CA VAL A 156 -11.22 11.81 4.94
C VAL A 156 -12.20 12.85 4.39
N PHE A 157 -12.62 12.63 3.16
CA PHE A 157 -13.62 13.45 2.48
C PHE A 157 -14.92 12.68 2.32
N ASP A 158 -16.05 13.37 2.49
CA ASP A 158 -17.38 12.80 2.24
C ASP A 158 -17.65 12.64 0.74
N LYS A 159 -18.78 12.01 0.42
CA LYS A 159 -19.25 11.85 -0.98
C LYS A 159 -19.40 13.17 -1.75
N ASN A 160 -19.44 14.32 -1.09
CA ASN A 160 -19.52 15.65 -1.69
C ASN A 160 -18.15 16.31 -1.84
N GLY A 161 -17.07 15.68 -1.34
CA GLY A 161 -15.70 16.20 -1.34
C GLY A 161 -15.43 17.21 -0.22
N ARG A 162 -16.21 17.20 0.85
CA ARG A 162 -15.98 18.01 2.05
C ARG A 162 -15.09 17.23 3.00
N ASP A 163 -14.10 17.90 3.57
CA ASP A 163 -13.27 17.36 4.64
C ASP A 163 -14.15 17.12 5.88
N VAL A 164 -14.16 15.88 6.37
CA VAL A 164 -15.00 15.45 7.49
C VAL A 164 -14.22 14.91 8.67
N ARG A 165 -13.01 14.41 8.45
CA ARG A 165 -12.13 13.84 9.49
C ARG A 165 -10.67 13.96 9.10
N GLU A 166 -9.81 14.15 10.11
CA GLU A 166 -8.36 13.98 10.01
C GLU A 166 -7.90 13.12 11.18
N PHE A 167 -6.96 12.22 10.96
CA PHE A 167 -6.42 11.35 12.01
C PHE A 167 -5.04 10.79 11.67
N GLY A 168 -4.44 10.14 12.65
CA GLY A 168 -3.12 9.54 12.57
C GLY A 168 -2.01 10.56 12.86
N ASP A 169 -1.36 10.41 14.03
CA ASP A 169 -0.26 11.28 14.40
C ASP A 169 1.03 10.85 13.68
N PRO A 170 1.80 11.79 13.12
CA PRO A 170 3.11 11.51 12.56
C PRO A 170 4.08 10.96 13.62
N GLU A 171 4.97 10.05 13.21
CA GLU A 171 6.09 9.61 14.06
C GLU A 171 7.12 10.73 14.20
N PRO A 172 7.60 11.04 15.41
CA PRO A 172 8.62 12.06 15.65
C PRO A 172 10.03 11.46 15.43
N ILE A 173 10.42 11.27 14.17
CA ILE A 173 11.69 10.62 13.78
C ILE A 173 12.81 11.65 13.58
N ALA A 174 12.47 12.85 13.10
CA ALA A 174 13.40 13.91 12.80
C ALA A 174 12.95 15.22 13.49
N GLU A 175 13.92 16.05 13.92
CA GLU A 175 13.62 17.36 14.50
C GLU A 175 13.23 18.37 13.43
N ARG A 176 13.84 18.26 12.26
CA ARG A 176 13.54 19.11 11.12
C ARG A 176 12.18 18.74 10.52
N GLU A 177 11.26 19.71 10.55
CA GLU A 177 9.86 19.50 10.19
C GLU A 177 9.64 18.95 8.77
N ASP A 178 10.36 19.48 7.77
CA ASP A 178 10.23 19.03 6.38
C ASP A 178 10.76 17.59 6.20
N LEU A 179 11.84 17.23 6.92
CA LEU A 179 12.38 15.86 6.92
C LEU A 179 11.44 14.91 7.66
N ASN A 180 10.93 15.30 8.83
CA ASN A 180 9.97 14.49 9.58
C ASN A 180 8.70 14.24 8.77
N ARG A 181 8.19 15.25 8.08
CA ARG A 181 7.03 15.13 7.18
C ARG A 181 7.31 14.15 6.03
N TYR A 182 8.49 14.23 5.42
CA TYR A 182 8.90 13.30 4.36
C TYR A 182 8.98 11.85 4.86
N LEU A 183 9.53 11.62 6.04
CA LEU A 183 9.64 10.30 6.64
C LEU A 183 8.29 9.66 6.94
N ASN A 184 7.29 10.48 7.16
CA ASN A 184 5.92 10.06 7.45
C ASN A 184 5.04 9.83 6.20
N ILE A 185 5.60 9.84 5.00
CA ILE A 185 4.88 9.44 3.78
C ILE A 185 4.51 7.97 3.87
N GLY A 186 3.26 7.64 3.53
CA GLY A 186 2.76 6.28 3.56
C GLY A 186 1.79 5.93 2.44
N GLN A 187 1.51 4.64 2.33
CA GLN A 187 0.51 4.04 1.45
C GLN A 187 -0.71 3.60 2.26
N LEU A 188 -1.88 3.69 1.64
CA LEU A 188 -3.15 3.24 2.21
C LEU A 188 -3.59 1.91 1.62
N ALA A 189 -4.14 1.06 2.47
CA ALA A 189 -4.88 -0.13 2.08
C ALA A 189 -6.10 -0.27 2.99
N THR A 190 -7.13 -0.99 2.53
CA THR A 190 -8.35 -1.24 3.29
C THR A 190 -8.71 -2.71 3.29
N ASP A 191 -9.45 -3.15 4.31
CA ASP A 191 -10.14 -4.44 4.31
C ASP A 191 -11.65 -4.27 4.03
N ALA A 192 -12.36 -5.39 3.90
CA ALA A 192 -13.80 -5.37 3.64
C ALA A 192 -14.63 -4.84 4.82
N GLN A 193 -14.08 -4.72 6.01
CA GLN A 193 -14.71 -4.16 7.20
C GLN A 193 -14.56 -2.63 7.25
N GLY A 194 -13.75 -2.05 6.35
CA GLY A 194 -13.47 -0.63 6.29
C GLY A 194 -12.38 -0.17 7.27
N HIS A 195 -11.58 -1.11 7.81
CA HIS A 195 -10.36 -0.71 8.50
C HIS A 195 -9.37 -0.16 7.49
N LEU A 196 -8.66 0.90 7.89
CA LEU A 196 -7.62 1.54 7.11
C LEU A 196 -6.24 1.15 7.64
N TYR A 197 -5.36 0.78 6.74
CA TYR A 197 -3.97 0.43 7.04
C TYR A 197 -3.07 1.49 6.41
N TYR A 198 -2.28 2.17 7.25
CA TYR A 198 -1.29 3.16 6.82
C TYR A 198 0.10 2.57 6.93
N ALA A 199 0.73 2.31 5.81
CA ALA A 199 2.07 1.73 5.71
C ALA A 199 3.10 2.83 5.45
N PHE A 200 4.00 3.07 6.41
CA PHE A 200 5.04 4.08 6.29
C PHE A 200 6.15 3.60 5.34
N ILE A 201 6.46 4.41 4.32
CA ILE A 201 7.42 4.04 3.27
C ILE A 201 8.87 4.19 3.74
N TYR A 202 9.17 5.24 4.51
CA TYR A 202 10.54 5.67 4.78
C TYR A 202 10.99 5.49 6.24
N LEU A 203 10.14 5.00 7.12
CA LEU A 203 10.57 4.72 8.50
C LEU A 203 11.65 3.65 8.51
N PRO A 204 12.71 3.81 9.33
CA PRO A 204 13.77 2.81 9.45
C PRO A 204 13.24 1.43 9.87
N GLU A 205 12.27 1.39 10.77
CA GLU A 205 11.52 0.18 11.07
C GLU A 205 10.26 0.13 10.19
N PRO A 206 10.09 -0.92 9.38
CA PRO A 206 8.85 -1.13 8.65
C PRO A 206 7.65 -1.09 9.59
N THR A 207 6.74 -0.16 9.35
CA THR A 207 5.60 0.08 10.25
C THR A 207 4.32 0.18 9.44
N VAL A 208 3.27 -0.51 9.90
CA VAL A 208 1.90 -0.39 9.40
C VAL A 208 0.98 -0.13 10.59
N ARG A 209 0.22 0.96 10.55
CA ARG A 209 -0.80 1.28 11.55
C ARG A 209 -2.18 0.96 11.01
N GLN A 210 -2.97 0.27 11.80
CA GLN A 210 -4.38 0.04 11.52
C GLN A 210 -5.22 1.11 12.23
N TYR A 211 -6.25 1.58 11.54
CA TYR A 211 -7.29 2.45 12.07
C TYR A 211 -8.65 1.84 11.78
N ASP A 212 -9.61 2.05 12.67
CA ASP A 212 -10.98 1.74 12.35
C ASP A 212 -11.56 2.78 11.37
N ARG A 213 -12.78 2.55 10.90
CA ARG A 213 -13.45 3.45 9.95
C ARG A 213 -13.69 4.87 10.49
N LEU A 214 -13.61 5.08 11.80
CA LEU A 214 -13.75 6.38 12.45
C LEU A 214 -12.42 7.09 12.67
N GLY A 215 -11.29 6.39 12.42
CA GLY A 215 -9.94 6.91 12.60
C GLY A 215 -9.33 6.62 13.97
N TYR A 216 -9.97 5.77 14.80
CA TYR A 216 -9.36 5.33 16.04
C TYR A 216 -8.27 4.31 15.76
N ALA A 217 -7.11 4.50 16.41
CA ALA A 217 -5.97 3.63 16.26
C ALA A 217 -6.29 2.22 16.78
N GLY A 218 -6.05 1.23 15.94
CA GLY A 218 -6.09 -0.18 16.25
C GLY A 218 -4.69 -0.75 16.47
N GLN A 219 -4.32 -1.75 15.69
CA GLN A 219 -3.01 -2.39 15.78
C GLN A 219 -1.90 -1.51 15.18
N ASN A 220 -0.72 -1.56 15.81
CA ASN A 220 0.50 -1.01 15.26
C ASN A 220 1.47 -2.17 14.98
N LEU A 221 1.64 -2.49 13.69
CA LEU A 221 2.56 -3.51 13.23
C LEU A 221 3.92 -2.86 13.00
N GLN A 222 4.75 -2.83 14.02
CA GLN A 222 6.12 -2.33 13.90
C GLN A 222 7.10 -3.50 13.86
N TYR A 223 7.98 -3.47 12.89
CA TYR A 223 8.82 -4.60 12.54
C TYR A 223 10.30 -4.30 12.75
N THR A 224 10.90 -5.01 13.68
CA THR A 224 12.37 -5.16 13.74
C THR A 224 12.75 -6.36 12.87
N ALA A 225 12.55 -6.25 11.56
CA ALA A 225 12.90 -7.33 10.65
C ALA A 225 14.39 -7.40 10.41
N LEU A 226 14.99 -8.57 10.61
CA LEU A 226 16.40 -8.79 10.28
C LEU A 226 16.68 -8.51 8.80
N GLU A 227 15.73 -8.79 7.93
CA GLU A 227 15.79 -8.53 6.48
C GLU A 227 15.92 -7.03 6.16
N ALA A 228 15.27 -6.19 6.95
CA ALA A 228 15.35 -4.73 6.78
C ALA A 228 16.57 -4.11 7.50
N TRP A 229 17.29 -4.85 8.34
CA TRP A 229 18.33 -4.30 9.21
C TRP A 229 19.41 -3.48 8.49
N PRO A 230 20.03 -3.93 7.39
CA PRO A 230 21.02 -3.14 6.67
C PRO A 230 20.41 -1.85 6.09
N ALA A 231 19.20 -1.91 5.54
CA ALA A 231 18.48 -0.77 4.98
C ALA A 231 18.09 0.22 6.09
N ALA A 232 17.57 -0.27 7.22
CA ALA A 232 17.23 0.54 8.39
C ALA A 232 18.43 1.30 8.94
N GLN A 233 19.59 0.64 9.09
CA GLN A 233 20.82 1.28 9.53
C GLN A 233 21.32 2.35 8.55
N ALA A 234 21.21 2.08 7.24
CA ALA A 234 21.55 3.06 6.21
C ALA A 234 20.59 4.27 6.25
N ALA A 235 19.29 4.03 6.44
CA ALA A 235 18.29 5.08 6.56
C ALA A 235 18.57 5.97 7.80
N ARG A 236 18.84 5.40 8.98
CA ARG A 236 19.16 6.18 10.18
C ARG A 236 20.38 7.08 9.97
N LYS A 237 21.49 6.54 9.40
CA LYS A 237 22.66 7.34 9.07
C LYS A 237 22.36 8.47 8.09
N GLU A 238 21.49 8.20 7.12
CA GLU A 238 21.09 9.20 6.13
C GLU A 238 20.20 10.28 6.75
N ILE A 239 19.26 9.92 7.63
CA ILE A 239 18.44 10.87 8.40
C ILE A 239 19.35 11.79 9.21
N ASP A 240 20.28 11.24 10.01
CA ASP A 240 21.25 12.02 10.80
C ASP A 240 22.09 12.97 9.93
N ARG A 241 22.44 12.52 8.71
CA ARG A 241 23.20 13.34 7.77
C ARG A 241 22.37 14.51 7.25
N GLN A 242 21.12 14.25 6.84
CA GLN A 242 20.23 15.27 6.30
C GLN A 242 19.81 16.28 7.36
N GLU A 243 19.59 15.84 8.61
CA GLU A 243 19.36 16.75 9.75
C GLU A 243 20.48 17.78 9.87
N ARG A 244 21.74 17.33 9.86
CA ARG A 244 22.90 18.22 10.03
C ARG A 244 23.15 19.14 8.85
N ARG A 245 22.83 18.71 7.62
CA ARG A 245 23.16 19.48 6.40
C ARG A 245 22.04 20.39 5.92
N GLY A 246 20.80 20.15 6.33
CA GLY A 246 19.66 20.90 5.83
C GLY A 246 19.31 20.60 4.36
N ASP A 247 19.80 19.47 3.82
CA ASP A 247 19.53 19.05 2.45
C ASP A 247 18.02 18.79 2.23
N GLN A 248 17.56 18.87 0.99
CA GLN A 248 16.19 18.42 0.67
C GLN A 248 16.00 16.94 1.03
N PRO A 249 14.88 16.56 1.68
CA PRO A 249 14.63 15.19 2.07
C PRO A 249 14.67 14.24 0.87
N ARG A 250 15.52 13.21 0.96
CA ARG A 250 15.66 12.18 -0.06
C ARG A 250 16.18 10.88 0.56
N LEU A 251 15.27 9.94 0.76
CA LEU A 251 15.61 8.61 1.28
C LEU A 251 15.16 7.53 0.30
N LYS A 252 15.77 6.35 0.42
CA LYS A 252 15.28 5.16 -0.25
C LYS A 252 14.11 4.59 0.54
N PRO A 253 13.05 4.10 -0.11
CA PRO A 253 11.99 3.38 0.56
C PRO A 253 12.53 2.20 1.37
N ILE A 254 11.96 1.94 2.52
CA ILE A 254 12.20 0.72 3.32
C ILE A 254 11.06 -0.27 3.04
N LEU A 255 9.82 0.16 3.27
CA LEU A 255 8.63 -0.56 2.88
C LEU A 255 8.21 -0.07 1.49
N THR A 256 8.11 -0.98 0.52
CA THR A 256 7.83 -0.61 -0.87
C THR A 256 6.40 -0.87 -1.29
N ALA A 257 5.68 -1.76 -0.61
CA ALA A 257 4.27 -2.00 -0.87
C ALA A 257 3.55 -2.61 0.33
N VAL A 258 2.25 -2.37 0.42
CA VAL A 258 1.31 -3.00 1.36
C VAL A 258 0.11 -3.56 0.60
N GLY A 259 -0.33 -4.75 1.01
CA GLY A 259 -1.57 -5.35 0.56
C GLY A 259 -2.31 -5.94 1.76
N VAL A 260 -3.62 -5.85 1.77
CA VAL A 260 -4.48 -6.40 2.82
C VAL A 260 -5.45 -7.40 2.19
N ASP A 261 -5.57 -8.57 2.80
CA ASP A 261 -6.62 -9.51 2.44
C ASP A 261 -7.96 -8.98 2.95
N GLY A 262 -8.79 -8.50 2.03
CA GLY A 262 -10.08 -7.92 2.35
C GLY A 262 -11.02 -8.87 3.10
N SER A 263 -10.82 -10.20 3.00
CA SER A 263 -11.70 -11.19 3.61
C SER A 263 -11.40 -11.47 5.08
N ASN A 264 -10.13 -11.35 5.49
CA ASN A 264 -9.68 -11.80 6.82
C ASN A 264 -8.74 -10.82 7.54
N GLY A 265 -8.35 -9.70 6.91
CA GLY A 265 -7.48 -8.69 7.48
C GLY A 265 -6.00 -9.11 7.63
N GLU A 266 -5.57 -10.18 6.95
CA GLU A 266 -4.14 -10.52 6.87
C GLU A 266 -3.38 -9.46 6.08
N VAL A 267 -2.18 -9.09 6.55
CA VAL A 267 -1.38 -8.01 5.97
C VAL A 267 -0.13 -8.59 5.29
N TRP A 268 0.13 -8.09 4.09
CA TRP A 268 1.30 -8.41 3.31
C TRP A 268 2.10 -7.14 3.07
N ILE A 269 3.39 -7.15 3.39
CA ILE A 269 4.27 -6.01 3.11
C ILE A 269 5.48 -6.44 2.30
N ALA A 270 5.90 -5.59 1.38
CA ALA A 270 7.13 -5.79 0.63
C ALA A 270 8.24 -4.88 1.16
N LEU A 271 9.40 -5.49 1.37
CA LEU A 271 10.68 -4.82 1.64
C LEU A 271 11.57 -5.10 0.43
N HIS A 272 11.38 -4.34 -0.65
CA HIS A 272 12.00 -4.59 -1.95
C HIS A 272 11.61 -5.98 -2.52
N ASN A 273 12.54 -6.94 -2.54
CA ASN A 273 12.30 -8.29 -3.04
C ASN A 273 11.93 -9.30 -1.94
N THR A 274 11.72 -8.84 -0.72
CA THR A 274 11.26 -9.68 0.40
C THR A 274 9.82 -9.37 0.70
N LEU A 275 8.96 -10.39 0.69
CA LEU A 275 7.54 -10.29 1.03
C LEU A 275 7.33 -10.88 2.43
N LEU A 276 6.75 -10.11 3.33
CA LEU A 276 6.40 -10.56 4.67
C LEU A 276 4.88 -10.72 4.78
N HIS A 277 4.45 -11.80 5.42
CA HIS A 277 3.06 -12.13 5.66
C HIS A 277 2.74 -12.11 7.15
N PHE A 278 1.64 -11.45 7.52
CA PHE A 278 1.14 -11.29 8.88
C PHE A 278 -0.29 -11.73 8.98
N ASP A 279 -0.64 -12.36 10.11
CA ASP A 279 -2.05 -12.60 10.41
C ASP A 279 -2.76 -11.31 10.85
N LYS A 280 -4.07 -11.41 11.03
CA LYS A 280 -4.91 -10.29 11.49
C LYS A 280 -4.57 -9.80 12.90
N GLU A 281 -3.90 -10.61 13.71
CA GLU A 281 -3.39 -10.24 15.04
C GLU A 281 -2.01 -9.57 14.96
N GLY A 282 -1.42 -9.45 13.75
CA GLY A 282 -0.13 -8.82 13.52
C GLY A 282 1.07 -9.72 13.79
N ASN A 283 0.88 -11.03 13.95
CA ASN A 283 1.99 -11.95 14.09
C ASN A 283 2.56 -12.30 12.71
N ARG A 284 3.88 -12.23 12.57
CA ARG A 284 4.55 -12.67 11.35
C ARG A 284 4.36 -14.17 11.16
N ARG A 285 3.87 -14.56 10.00
CA ARG A 285 3.66 -15.94 9.58
C ARG A 285 4.78 -16.46 8.71
N ALA A 286 5.20 -15.63 7.75
CA ALA A 286 6.18 -16.04 6.77
C ALA A 286 7.01 -14.88 6.21
N SER A 287 8.12 -15.25 5.55
CA SER A 287 8.99 -14.38 4.76
C SER A 287 9.34 -15.09 3.46
N TYR A 288 9.20 -14.41 2.34
CA TYR A 288 9.44 -14.96 1.02
C TYR A 288 10.36 -14.06 0.20
N GLN A 289 11.33 -14.65 -0.49
CA GLN A 289 12.08 -13.97 -1.54
C GLN A 289 11.32 -14.06 -2.86
N LEU A 290 11.19 -12.94 -3.57
CA LEU A 290 10.38 -12.86 -4.79
C LEU A 290 11.23 -12.98 -6.05
N TYR A 291 10.76 -13.82 -6.99
CA TYR A 291 11.41 -14.05 -8.27
C TYR A 291 10.43 -14.00 -9.44
N THR A 292 10.91 -13.51 -10.58
CA THR A 292 10.18 -13.62 -11.86
C THR A 292 10.19 -15.07 -12.37
N PRO A 293 9.38 -15.43 -13.38
CA PRO A 293 9.43 -16.76 -13.98
C PRO A 293 10.81 -17.12 -14.58
N ALA A 294 11.60 -16.11 -14.92
CA ALA A 294 12.97 -16.29 -15.44
C ALA A 294 14.04 -16.36 -14.33
N GLY A 295 13.65 -16.37 -13.05
CA GLY A 295 14.57 -16.44 -11.91
C GLY A 295 15.23 -15.12 -11.54
N ALA A 296 14.86 -14.00 -12.14
CA ALA A 296 15.34 -12.68 -11.71
C ALA A 296 14.62 -12.22 -10.43
N ARG A 297 15.33 -11.53 -9.54
CA ARG A 297 14.71 -10.94 -8.34
C ARG A 297 13.65 -9.92 -8.74
N LEU A 298 12.50 -9.95 -8.03
CA LEU A 298 11.40 -9.05 -8.25
C LEU A 298 11.24 -8.13 -7.03
N GLU A 299 11.41 -6.82 -7.24
CA GLU A 299 11.17 -5.81 -6.21
C GLU A 299 9.73 -5.32 -6.34
N ALA A 300 8.89 -5.66 -5.36
CA ALA A 300 7.47 -5.31 -5.42
C ALA A 300 7.24 -3.85 -4.97
N ASN A 301 6.49 -3.09 -5.78
CA ASN A 301 6.04 -1.73 -5.47
C ASN A 301 4.51 -1.62 -5.32
N THR A 302 3.78 -2.68 -5.58
CA THR A 302 2.35 -2.79 -5.30
C THR A 302 1.97 -4.26 -5.05
N ILE A 303 0.99 -4.48 -4.17
CA ILE A 303 0.49 -5.80 -3.79
C ILE A 303 -1.02 -5.79 -3.86
N LEU A 304 -1.61 -6.71 -4.62
CA LEU A 304 -3.02 -7.02 -4.56
C LEU A 304 -3.18 -8.46 -4.06
N VAL A 305 -3.88 -8.62 -2.95
CA VAL A 305 -4.13 -9.92 -2.32
C VAL A 305 -5.49 -10.43 -2.78
N GLU A 306 -5.47 -11.56 -3.48
CA GLU A 306 -6.66 -12.28 -3.92
C GLU A 306 -6.84 -13.56 -3.11
N LYS A 307 -8.00 -14.21 -3.26
CA LYS A 307 -8.32 -15.42 -2.51
C LYS A 307 -7.26 -16.53 -2.69
N ASP A 308 -6.90 -16.81 -3.93
CA ASP A 308 -6.07 -17.96 -4.30
C ASP A 308 -4.69 -17.55 -4.87
N HIS A 309 -4.46 -16.26 -5.10
CA HIS A 309 -3.21 -15.76 -5.67
C HIS A 309 -2.88 -14.35 -5.20
N LEU A 310 -1.64 -13.93 -5.46
CA LEU A 310 -1.17 -12.57 -5.27
C LEU A 310 -0.85 -11.97 -6.63
N ILE A 311 -1.18 -10.71 -6.83
CA ILE A 311 -0.69 -9.92 -7.96
C ILE A 311 0.31 -8.92 -7.41
N LEU A 312 1.57 -9.04 -7.82
CA LEU A 312 2.64 -8.15 -7.42
C LEU A 312 3.11 -7.34 -8.62
N GLY A 313 3.21 -6.04 -8.41
CA GLY A 313 3.77 -5.13 -9.40
C GLY A 313 5.23 -4.81 -9.11
N SER A 314 6.01 -4.61 -10.17
CA SER A 314 7.41 -4.20 -10.12
C SER A 314 7.69 -3.22 -11.26
N ASP A 315 8.13 -2.01 -10.94
CA ASP A 315 8.55 -1.02 -11.94
C ASP A 315 10.05 -1.17 -12.21
N PRO A 316 10.51 -1.34 -13.45
CA PRO A 316 9.76 -1.29 -14.72
C PRO A 316 9.28 -2.67 -15.25
N LEU A 317 9.36 -3.75 -14.48
CA LEU A 317 9.17 -5.12 -14.98
C LEU A 317 7.70 -5.45 -15.34
N GLY A 318 6.72 -4.81 -14.68
CA GLY A 318 5.29 -4.99 -14.89
C GLY A 318 4.59 -5.79 -13.79
N LEU A 319 3.44 -6.39 -14.11
CA LEU A 319 2.61 -7.14 -13.17
C LEU A 319 2.83 -8.65 -13.29
N TYR A 320 2.89 -9.31 -12.16
CA TYR A 320 3.13 -10.75 -12.05
C TYR A 320 2.12 -11.42 -11.12
N GLU A 321 1.65 -12.58 -11.52
CA GLU A 321 0.78 -13.46 -10.75
C GLU A 321 1.59 -14.53 -10.03
N PHE A 322 1.32 -14.69 -8.74
CA PHE A 322 1.92 -15.71 -7.87
C PHE A 322 0.83 -16.57 -7.25
N ASP A 323 1.11 -17.86 -7.02
CA ASP A 323 0.27 -18.65 -6.11
C ASP A 323 0.33 -18.06 -4.70
N ARG A 324 -0.82 -17.97 -4.07
CA ARG A 324 -0.85 -17.65 -2.65
C ARG A 324 -0.33 -18.86 -1.87
N PRO A 325 0.68 -18.68 -0.99
CA PRO A 325 1.16 -19.79 -0.18
C PRO A 325 0.03 -20.41 0.63
N GLU A 326 -0.10 -21.74 0.56
CA GLU A 326 -1.12 -22.47 1.29
C GLU A 326 -0.90 -22.30 2.81
N LYS A 327 -1.99 -22.09 3.55
CA LYS A 327 -1.96 -22.19 5.01
C LYS A 327 -1.68 -23.66 5.35
N LYS A 328 -0.46 -23.99 5.76
CA LYS A 328 -0.20 -25.32 6.31
C LYS A 328 -1.10 -25.48 7.53
N THR A 329 -2.18 -26.23 7.37
CA THR A 329 -3.04 -26.68 8.48
C THR A 329 -2.15 -27.56 9.37
N GLN A 330 -1.82 -27.08 10.57
CA GLN A 330 -1.18 -27.87 11.61
C GLN A 330 -2.23 -28.59 12.43
#